data_1f3bdcc49ded51a39482c50e7c06d64f
#
_entry.id   1f3bdcc49ded51a39482c50e7c06d64f
#
_cell.length_a   1.000
_cell.length_b   1.000
_cell.length_c   1.000
_cell.angle_alpha   90.00
_cell.angle_beta   90.00
_cell.angle_gamma   90.00
#
_symmetry.space_group_name_H-M   'P 1'
#
loop_
_entity.id
_entity.type
_entity.pdbx_description
1 polymer ?
#
loop_
_entity_poly.entity_id
_entity_poly.type
_entity_poly.pdbx_seq_one_letter_code
_entity_poly.pdbx_strand_id
1 'polypeptide(L)'
;NDNELIFKIIEIKENNNQIYLKNIFLDSHLKIIKIKKINLDFFDYDDVKNSLKISRNGDTYNLSGTSFNADNLITKVLDSDNSKNKLFKKDFDLNLKIDQTYLDKDNYLNNLNGSLSIKDNKVKFLDIKSQFLNNEKFILSIKSNNDQIITTLFSGKAVPLVKRYNFIKGFEEGELEFF
;
A
#
# COMPACT_ATOMS: atom_id res chain seq x y z
N ASN A 1 33.24 -8.98 3.34
CA ASN A 1 33.03 -7.59 2.84
C ASN A 1 32.49 -7.72 1.45
N ASP A 2 31.19 -7.85 1.38
CA ASP A 2 30.46 -8.00 0.13
C ASP A 2 30.53 -6.65 -0.60
N ASN A 3 30.90 -6.66 -1.86
CA ASN A 3 30.97 -5.49 -2.72
C ASN A 3 29.56 -4.94 -2.92
N GLU A 4 29.10 -4.12 -1.98
CA GLU A 4 27.85 -3.36 -2.13
C GLU A 4 28.10 -2.16 -3.05
N LEU A 5 27.34 -2.05 -4.12
CA LEU A 5 27.27 -0.86 -4.94
C LEU A 5 26.24 0.10 -4.35
N ILE A 6 26.63 1.36 -4.16
CA ILE A 6 25.75 2.37 -3.56
C ILE A 6 25.52 3.50 -4.56
N PHE A 7 24.27 3.67 -5.01
CA PHE A 7 23.84 4.90 -5.67
C PHE A 7 23.39 5.91 -4.62
N LYS A 8 24.08 7.03 -4.54
CA LYS A 8 23.73 8.07 -3.57
C LYS A 8 22.40 8.72 -3.88
N ILE A 9 22.15 9.05 -5.15
CA ILE A 9 20.93 9.69 -5.64
C ILE A 9 20.65 9.19 -7.04
N ILE A 10 19.38 8.85 -7.29
CA ILE A 10 18.78 8.71 -8.63
C ILE A 10 17.58 9.64 -8.66
N GLU A 11 17.52 10.51 -9.65
CA GLU A 11 16.40 11.42 -9.86
C GLU A 11 15.93 11.32 -11.30
N ILE A 12 14.62 11.14 -11.48
CA ILE A 12 13.93 11.11 -12.78
C ILE A 12 12.89 12.21 -12.74
N LYS A 13 12.95 13.11 -13.72
CA LYS A 13 12.00 14.22 -13.86
C LYS A 13 11.47 14.26 -15.28
N GLU A 14 10.17 14.42 -15.38
CA GLU A 14 9.48 14.65 -16.64
C GLU A 14 8.25 15.54 -16.39
N ASN A 15 8.22 16.74 -16.95
CA ASN A 15 7.15 17.71 -16.72
C ASN A 15 6.88 17.93 -15.22
N ASN A 16 5.68 17.57 -14.77
CA ASN A 16 5.23 17.66 -13.37
C ASN A 16 5.46 16.37 -12.58
N ASN A 17 6.20 15.42 -13.15
CA ASN A 17 6.46 14.12 -12.54
C ASN A 17 7.91 14.05 -12.02
N GLN A 18 8.08 13.54 -10.82
CA GLN A 18 9.38 13.36 -10.19
C GLN A 18 9.46 12.05 -9.41
N ILE A 19 10.51 11.30 -9.65
CA ILE A 19 10.91 10.14 -8.82
C ILE A 19 12.29 10.45 -8.27
N TYR A 20 12.42 10.44 -6.95
CA TYR A 20 13.67 10.67 -6.25
C TYR A 20 13.99 9.51 -5.31
N LEU A 21 15.13 8.87 -5.53
CA LEU A 21 15.63 7.77 -4.72
C LEU A 21 16.97 8.16 -4.09
N LYS A 22 17.14 7.88 -2.80
CA LYS A 22 18.39 8.19 -2.08
C LYS A 22 18.93 6.98 -1.35
N ASN A 23 20.26 6.79 -1.44
CA ASN A 23 21.01 5.71 -0.84
C ASN A 23 20.40 4.34 -1.18
N ILE A 24 20.55 3.96 -2.45
CA ILE A 24 20.15 2.67 -3.02
C ILE A 24 21.33 1.75 -2.89
N PHE A 25 21.15 0.61 -2.23
CA PHE A 25 22.16 -0.41 -2.02
C PHE A 25 21.83 -1.61 -2.91
N LEU A 26 22.81 -2.04 -3.69
CA LEU A 26 22.72 -3.20 -4.57
C LEU A 26 23.72 -4.26 -4.15
N ASP A 27 23.39 -5.52 -4.38
CA ASP A 27 24.33 -6.64 -4.25
C ASP A 27 25.23 -6.76 -5.47
N SER A 28 26.15 -7.75 -5.45
CA SER A 28 27.06 -8.05 -6.55
C SER A 28 26.34 -8.43 -7.86
N HIS A 29 25.07 -8.79 -7.83
CA HIS A 29 24.24 -9.13 -8.99
C HIS A 29 23.34 -7.97 -9.41
N LEU A 30 23.60 -6.74 -8.93
CA LEU A 30 22.83 -5.52 -9.17
C LEU A 30 21.36 -5.60 -8.70
N LYS A 31 21.05 -6.47 -7.75
CA LYS A 31 19.73 -6.55 -7.14
C LYS A 31 19.63 -5.55 -5.98
N ILE A 32 18.49 -4.89 -5.87
CA ILE A 32 18.25 -3.92 -4.79
C ILE A 32 18.15 -4.67 -3.45
N ILE A 33 19.08 -4.34 -2.55
CA ILE A 33 19.08 -4.82 -1.17
C ILE A 33 18.19 -3.93 -0.31
N LYS A 34 18.37 -2.58 -0.47
CA LYS A 34 17.64 -1.61 0.32
C LYS A 34 17.66 -0.22 -0.31
N ILE A 35 16.63 0.57 -0.04
CA ILE A 35 16.57 2.00 -0.37
C ILE A 35 16.24 2.76 0.91
N LYS A 36 17.01 3.79 1.24
CA LYS A 36 16.77 4.55 2.47
C LYS A 36 15.64 5.56 2.35
N LYS A 37 15.49 6.16 1.16
CA LYS A 37 14.44 7.17 0.93
C LYS A 37 13.95 7.12 -0.50
N ILE A 38 12.64 7.21 -0.65
CA ILE A 38 11.93 7.31 -1.92
C ILE A 38 10.96 8.50 -1.80
N ASN A 39 10.98 9.42 -2.77
CA ASN A 39 9.91 10.38 -2.95
C ASN A 39 9.34 10.14 -4.35
N LEU A 40 8.04 10.02 -4.41
CA LEU A 40 7.26 9.85 -5.63
C LEU A 40 6.31 11.04 -5.73
N ASP A 41 6.30 11.71 -6.86
CA ASP A 41 5.40 12.81 -7.16
C ASP A 41 5.07 12.74 -8.65
N PHE A 42 3.96 12.10 -9.01
CA PHE A 42 3.60 11.86 -10.40
C PHE A 42 2.10 11.70 -10.59
N PHE A 43 1.62 11.95 -11.80
CA PHE A 43 0.28 11.58 -12.24
C PHE A 43 0.32 10.18 -12.85
N ASP A 44 -0.64 9.36 -12.50
CA ASP A 44 -0.81 8.03 -13.12
C ASP A 44 -1.67 8.11 -14.40
N TYR A 45 -2.01 6.95 -14.96
CA TYR A 45 -2.82 6.85 -16.18
C TYR A 45 -4.28 7.31 -16.00
N ASP A 46 -4.77 7.39 -14.77
CA ASP A 46 -6.11 7.87 -14.44
C ASP A 46 -6.11 9.37 -14.07
N ASP A 47 -5.00 10.08 -14.35
CA ASP A 47 -4.75 11.48 -13.98
C ASP A 47 -4.83 11.74 -12.47
N VAL A 48 -4.67 10.70 -11.65
CA VAL A 48 -4.61 10.84 -10.20
C VAL A 48 -3.20 11.20 -9.77
N LYS A 49 -3.09 12.27 -9.00
CA LYS A 49 -1.82 12.70 -8.41
C LYS A 49 -1.40 11.72 -7.31
N ASN A 50 -0.20 11.15 -7.46
CA ASN A 50 0.44 10.33 -6.46
C ASN A 50 1.59 11.11 -5.84
N SER A 51 1.53 11.38 -4.54
CA SER A 51 2.58 12.11 -3.81
C SER A 51 2.91 11.38 -2.53
N LEU A 52 3.98 10.59 -2.56
CA LEU A 52 4.40 9.70 -1.50
C LEU A 52 5.85 9.92 -1.08
N LYS A 53 6.11 9.74 0.19
CA LYS A 53 7.44 9.70 0.78
C LYS A 53 7.60 8.42 1.57
N ILE A 54 8.63 7.65 1.25
CA ILE A 54 8.99 6.43 1.96
C ILE A 54 10.36 6.63 2.57
N SER A 55 10.49 6.39 3.85
CA SER A 55 11.78 6.38 4.56
C SER A 55 11.92 5.08 5.34
N ARG A 56 13.16 4.63 5.51
CA ARG A 56 13.47 3.41 6.25
C ARG A 56 14.30 3.75 7.49
N ASN A 57 13.88 3.21 8.63
CA ASN A 57 14.62 3.24 9.88
C ASN A 57 14.69 1.81 10.45
N GLY A 58 15.88 1.22 10.47
CA GLY A 58 16.06 -0.20 10.77
C GLY A 58 15.31 -1.06 9.73
N ASP A 59 14.43 -1.93 10.20
CA ASP A 59 13.57 -2.79 9.37
C ASP A 59 12.17 -2.23 9.18
N THR A 60 11.88 -1.05 9.76
CA THR A 60 10.60 -0.37 9.63
C THR A 60 10.65 0.66 8.50
N TYR A 61 9.67 0.60 7.63
CA TYR A 61 9.39 1.62 6.63
C TYR A 61 8.30 2.56 7.14
N ASN A 62 8.47 3.86 6.88
CA ASN A 62 7.45 4.87 7.12
C ASN A 62 7.05 5.44 5.77
N LEU A 63 5.80 5.23 5.38
CA LEU A 63 5.18 5.76 4.18
C LEU A 63 4.22 6.86 4.58
N SER A 64 4.42 8.05 4.02
CA SER A 64 3.51 9.18 4.18
C SER A 64 3.24 9.82 2.82
N GLY A 65 2.10 10.46 2.68
CA GLY A 65 1.76 11.14 1.43
C GLY A 65 0.50 11.99 1.53
N THR A 66 0.34 12.89 0.56
CA THR A 66 -0.88 13.66 0.42
C THR A 66 -1.92 12.94 -0.42
N SER A 67 -1.47 12.13 -1.40
CA SER A 67 -2.39 11.36 -2.24
C SER A 67 -1.72 10.09 -2.79
N PHE A 68 -2.53 9.04 -2.96
CA PHE A 68 -2.12 7.78 -3.55
C PHE A 68 -3.29 7.06 -4.22
N ASN A 69 -3.08 6.63 -5.47
CA ASN A 69 -4.03 5.74 -6.14
C ASN A 69 -3.69 4.28 -5.80
N ALA A 70 -4.50 3.69 -4.94
CA ALA A 70 -4.34 2.30 -4.52
C ALA A 70 -5.01 1.29 -5.46
N ASP A 71 -5.77 1.73 -6.46
CA ASP A 71 -6.56 0.88 -7.36
C ASP A 71 -5.74 -0.26 -7.97
N ASN A 72 -4.65 0.07 -8.62
CA ASN A 72 -3.76 -0.93 -9.23
C ASN A 72 -3.09 -1.86 -8.21
N LEU A 73 -2.76 -1.36 -7.02
CA LEU A 73 -2.17 -2.18 -5.96
C LEU A 73 -3.19 -3.19 -5.43
N ILE A 74 -4.40 -2.74 -5.15
CA ILE A 74 -5.49 -3.60 -4.66
C ILE A 74 -5.80 -4.68 -5.69
N THR A 75 -5.95 -4.32 -6.97
CA THR A 75 -6.18 -5.27 -8.07
C THR A 75 -5.10 -6.35 -8.11
N LYS A 76 -3.82 -5.96 -8.06
CA LYS A 76 -2.72 -6.93 -8.07
C LYS A 76 -2.67 -7.84 -6.84
N VAL A 77 -3.05 -7.32 -5.67
CA VAL A 77 -3.11 -8.12 -4.44
C VAL A 77 -4.21 -9.16 -4.53
N LEU A 78 -5.35 -8.80 -5.13
CA LEU A 78 -6.51 -9.69 -5.28
C LEU A 78 -6.33 -10.72 -6.39
N ASP A 79 -5.77 -10.31 -7.52
CA ASP A 79 -5.51 -11.20 -8.66
C ASP A 79 -4.35 -12.18 -8.39
N SER A 80 -3.65 -12.01 -7.28
CA SER A 80 -2.49 -12.85 -6.91
C SER A 80 -2.85 -14.25 -6.38
N ASP A 81 -3.95 -14.83 -6.79
CA ASP A 81 -4.31 -16.25 -6.53
C ASP A 81 -3.30 -17.26 -7.09
N ASN A 82 -2.28 -16.76 -7.78
CA ASN A 82 -1.18 -17.56 -8.23
C ASN A 82 -0.01 -17.52 -7.23
N SER A 83 0.10 -18.55 -6.42
CA SER A 83 1.14 -18.90 -5.45
C SER A 83 2.61 -18.78 -5.94
N LYS A 84 2.86 -18.32 -7.16
CA LYS A 84 4.18 -18.20 -7.78
C LYS A 84 4.81 -16.79 -7.69
N ASN A 85 4.03 -15.74 -7.50
CA ASN A 85 4.54 -14.39 -7.39
C ASN A 85 4.58 -13.95 -5.92
N LYS A 86 5.71 -14.17 -5.28
CA LYS A 86 5.98 -13.61 -3.94
C LYS A 86 6.00 -12.09 -4.07
N LEU A 87 4.95 -11.41 -3.60
CA LEU A 87 4.86 -9.94 -3.60
C LEU A 87 5.99 -9.31 -2.76
N PHE A 88 6.41 -10.00 -1.70
CA PHE A 88 7.43 -9.51 -0.79
C PHE A 88 8.52 -10.57 -0.60
N LYS A 89 9.78 -10.19 -0.82
CA LYS A 89 10.93 -11.11 -0.71
C LYS A 89 11.61 -11.07 0.66
N LYS A 90 11.28 -10.11 1.49
CA LYS A 90 11.91 -9.88 2.81
C LYS A 90 10.86 -9.50 3.84
N ASP A 91 11.16 -9.79 5.07
CA ASP A 91 10.41 -9.32 6.23
C ASP A 91 10.57 -7.81 6.37
N PHE A 92 9.49 -7.12 6.72
CA PHE A 92 9.50 -5.71 7.03
C PHE A 92 8.24 -5.30 7.79
N ASP A 93 8.37 -4.20 8.50
CA ASP A 93 7.27 -3.49 9.10
C ASP A 93 7.05 -2.17 8.36
N LEU A 94 5.80 -1.75 8.18
CA LEU A 94 5.41 -0.54 7.45
C LEU A 94 4.39 0.26 8.26
N ASN A 95 4.69 1.51 8.52
CA ASN A 95 3.74 2.49 9.01
C ASN A 95 3.22 3.33 7.84
N LEU A 96 1.92 3.57 7.81
CA LEU A 96 1.19 4.26 6.74
C LEU A 96 0.53 5.52 7.27
N LYS A 97 0.69 6.63 6.56
CA LYS A 97 -0.06 7.87 6.81
C LYS A 97 -0.28 8.61 5.48
N ILE A 98 -1.49 8.54 4.94
CA ILE A 98 -1.82 9.14 3.64
C ILE A 98 -3.09 9.97 3.80
N ASP A 99 -3.06 11.21 3.32
CA ASP A 99 -4.21 12.10 3.49
C ASP A 99 -5.39 11.67 2.60
N GLN A 100 -5.13 11.31 1.33
CA GLN A 100 -6.14 10.79 0.41
C GLN A 100 -5.65 9.51 -0.27
N THR A 101 -6.44 8.43 -0.18
CA THR A 101 -6.14 7.15 -0.82
C THR A 101 -7.30 6.76 -1.73
N TYR A 102 -7.07 6.81 -3.03
CA TYR A 102 -8.06 6.45 -4.04
C TYR A 102 -8.21 4.94 -4.13
N LEU A 103 -9.44 4.46 -4.02
CA LEU A 103 -9.83 3.06 -4.24
C LEU A 103 -10.16 2.81 -5.72
N ASP A 104 -10.70 3.81 -6.36
CA ASP A 104 -10.94 3.97 -7.78
C ASP A 104 -11.00 5.48 -8.09
N LYS A 105 -11.29 5.87 -9.34
CA LYS A 105 -11.34 7.28 -9.76
C LYS A 105 -12.43 8.12 -9.05
N ASP A 106 -13.48 7.49 -8.56
CA ASP A 106 -14.66 8.14 -7.99
C ASP A 106 -14.72 8.05 -6.47
N ASN A 107 -13.98 7.09 -5.88
CA ASN A 107 -14.03 6.78 -4.46
C ASN A 107 -12.64 6.84 -3.82
N TYR A 108 -12.53 7.59 -2.74
CA TYR A 108 -11.30 7.68 -1.97
C TYR A 108 -11.58 7.73 -0.46
N LEU A 109 -10.57 7.34 0.26
CA LEU A 109 -10.51 7.36 1.71
C LEU A 109 -9.67 8.56 2.16
N ASN A 110 -10.08 9.23 3.23
CA ASN A 110 -9.36 10.32 3.88
C ASN A 110 -8.64 9.83 5.13
N ASN A 111 -7.50 10.45 5.43
CA ASN A 111 -6.75 10.26 6.65
C ASN A 111 -6.43 8.78 6.93
N LEU A 112 -5.98 8.07 5.91
CA LEU A 112 -5.55 6.68 6.07
C LEU A 112 -4.34 6.62 7.00
N ASN A 113 -4.51 5.90 8.10
CA ASN A 113 -3.44 5.58 9.04
C ASN A 113 -3.42 4.08 9.27
N GLY A 114 -2.24 3.51 9.40
CA GLY A 114 -2.15 2.09 9.64
C GLY A 114 -0.75 1.56 9.82
N SER A 115 -0.67 0.28 10.07
CA SER A 115 0.56 -0.48 10.14
C SER A 115 0.39 -1.87 9.53
N LEU A 116 1.46 -2.36 8.95
CA LEU A 116 1.54 -3.67 8.29
C LEU A 116 2.82 -4.35 8.74
N SER A 117 2.73 -5.64 9.06
CA SER A 117 3.89 -6.50 9.30
C SER A 117 3.86 -7.70 8.36
N ILE A 118 4.93 -7.83 7.58
CA ILE A 118 5.17 -8.98 6.72
C ILE A 118 6.29 -9.82 7.33
N LYS A 119 6.02 -11.10 7.58
CA LYS A 119 6.99 -12.08 8.05
C LYS A 119 6.80 -13.37 7.26
N ASP A 120 7.90 -14.00 6.87
CA ASP A 120 7.89 -15.24 6.07
C ASP A 120 7.02 -15.12 4.80
N ASN A 121 7.06 -13.95 4.15
CA ASN A 121 6.26 -13.63 2.97
C ASN A 121 4.73 -13.68 3.19
N LYS A 122 4.28 -13.55 4.42
CA LYS A 122 2.86 -13.53 4.82
C LYS A 122 2.55 -12.28 5.61
N VAL A 123 1.33 -11.79 5.44
CA VAL A 123 0.80 -10.74 6.33
C VAL A 123 0.58 -11.36 7.70
N LYS A 124 1.33 -10.88 8.69
CA LYS A 124 1.16 -11.28 10.10
C LYS A 124 0.24 -10.33 10.85
N PHE A 125 0.29 -9.09 10.46
CA PHE A 125 -0.49 -8.04 11.07
C PHE A 125 -0.80 -6.95 10.03
N LEU A 126 -2.03 -6.48 10.01
CA LEU A 126 -2.48 -5.28 9.32
C LEU A 126 -3.52 -4.59 10.19
N ASP A 127 -3.38 -3.30 10.41
CA ASP A 127 -4.41 -2.45 11.03
C ASP A 127 -4.47 -1.14 10.25
N ILE A 128 -5.54 -0.93 9.50
CA ILE A 128 -5.79 0.26 8.71
C ILE A 128 -7.08 0.91 9.19
N LYS A 129 -7.02 2.20 9.44
CA LYS A 129 -8.16 3.05 9.79
C LYS A 129 -8.20 4.25 8.86
N SER A 130 -9.38 4.56 8.39
CA SER A 130 -9.63 5.67 7.48
C SER A 130 -11.11 6.05 7.52
N GLN A 131 -11.50 7.02 6.69
CA GLN A 131 -12.88 7.43 6.55
C GLN A 131 -13.18 7.91 5.12
N PHE A 132 -14.41 7.72 4.67
CA PHE A 132 -14.93 8.34 3.46
C PHE A 132 -15.27 9.82 3.70
N LEU A 133 -15.65 10.54 2.63
CA LEU A 133 -15.99 11.97 2.69
C LEU A 133 -17.03 12.32 3.75
N ASN A 134 -18.03 11.47 3.96
CA ASN A 134 -19.12 11.68 4.91
C ASN A 134 -18.79 11.24 6.35
N ASN A 135 -17.49 11.11 6.67
CA ASN A 135 -17.00 10.55 7.93
C ASN A 135 -17.42 9.09 8.19
N GLU A 136 -17.91 8.40 7.17
CA GLU A 136 -18.18 6.97 7.24
C GLU A 136 -16.85 6.21 7.40
N LYS A 137 -16.79 5.37 8.41
CA LYS A 137 -15.55 4.70 8.81
C LYS A 137 -15.17 3.60 7.81
N PHE A 138 -13.87 3.45 7.63
CA PHE A 138 -13.25 2.30 6.98
C PHE A 138 -12.19 1.70 7.92
N ILE A 139 -12.33 0.43 8.24
CA ILE A 139 -11.41 -0.30 9.12
C ILE A 139 -11.10 -1.63 8.46
N LEU A 140 -9.82 -1.95 8.28
CA LEU A 140 -9.36 -3.26 7.82
C LEU A 140 -8.28 -3.75 8.76
N SER A 141 -8.51 -4.92 9.36
CA SER A 141 -7.49 -5.55 10.18
C SER A 141 -7.26 -7.01 9.78
N ILE A 142 -6.02 -7.44 9.84
CA ILE A 142 -5.60 -8.82 9.68
C ILE A 142 -4.69 -9.15 10.86
N LYS A 143 -5.02 -10.22 11.56
CA LYS A 143 -4.19 -10.76 12.65
C LYS A 143 -3.94 -12.23 12.38
N SER A 144 -2.68 -12.62 12.32
CA SER A 144 -2.29 -14.01 12.19
C SER A 144 -1.74 -14.51 13.52
N ASN A 145 -2.38 -15.51 14.09
CA ASN A 145 -1.94 -16.17 15.30
C ASN A 145 -1.83 -17.69 15.02
N ASN A 146 -0.60 -18.20 15.07
CA ASN A 146 -0.25 -19.58 14.72
C ASN A 146 -0.80 -19.95 13.32
N ASP A 147 -1.81 -20.81 13.24
CA ASP A 147 -2.37 -21.32 11.99
C ASP A 147 -3.69 -20.63 11.59
N GLN A 148 -4.13 -19.62 12.35
CA GLN A 148 -5.36 -18.90 12.08
C GLN A 148 -5.09 -17.49 11.61
N ILE A 149 -5.80 -17.07 10.56
CA ILE A 149 -5.82 -15.70 10.07
C ILE A 149 -7.23 -15.15 10.31
N ILE A 150 -7.30 -14.10 11.12
CA ILE A 150 -8.55 -13.38 11.38
C ILE A 150 -8.48 -12.09 10.58
N THR A 151 -9.43 -11.93 9.66
CA THR A 151 -9.60 -10.72 8.87
C THR A 151 -10.90 -10.04 9.29
N THR A 152 -10.83 -8.76 9.62
CA THR A 152 -12.01 -7.95 9.91
C THR A 152 -12.03 -6.76 8.96
N LEU A 153 -13.11 -6.59 8.26
CA LEU A 153 -13.38 -5.43 7.41
C LEU A 153 -14.68 -4.78 7.86
N PHE A 154 -14.62 -3.49 8.14
CA PHE A 154 -15.80 -2.63 8.30
C PHE A 154 -15.69 -1.48 7.31
N SER A 155 -16.74 -1.24 6.56
CA SER A 155 -16.86 -0.13 5.63
C SER A 155 -18.24 0.50 5.73
N GLY A 156 -18.29 1.76 6.17
CA GLY A 156 -19.55 2.54 6.21
C GLY A 156 -20.13 2.85 4.82
N LYS A 157 -19.39 2.53 3.75
CA LYS A 157 -19.84 2.64 2.37
C LYS A 157 -19.50 1.36 1.62
N ALA A 158 -20.51 0.58 1.26
CA ALA A 158 -20.32 -0.71 0.61
C ALA A 158 -19.90 -0.59 -0.87
N VAL A 159 -20.41 0.43 -1.59
CA VAL A 159 -20.28 0.61 -3.05
C VAL A 159 -18.88 0.37 -3.62
N PRO A 160 -17.79 1.00 -3.12
CA PRO A 160 -16.47 0.84 -3.72
C PRO A 160 -15.95 -0.59 -3.67
N LEU A 161 -16.36 -1.34 -2.66
CA LEU A 161 -15.93 -2.71 -2.43
C LEU A 161 -16.79 -3.69 -3.22
N VAL A 162 -18.10 -3.55 -3.15
CA VAL A 162 -19.06 -4.44 -3.82
C VAL A 162 -18.90 -4.38 -5.34
N LYS A 163 -18.79 -3.19 -5.92
CA LYS A 163 -18.55 -3.00 -7.36
C LYS A 163 -17.24 -3.65 -7.81
N ARG A 164 -16.18 -3.46 -7.04
CA ARG A 164 -14.87 -3.97 -7.38
C ARG A 164 -14.80 -5.48 -7.39
N TYR A 165 -15.46 -6.11 -6.43
CA TYR A 165 -15.38 -7.56 -6.23
C TYR A 165 -16.49 -8.34 -6.92
N ASN A 166 -17.44 -7.64 -7.58
CA ASN A 166 -18.62 -8.27 -8.18
C ASN A 166 -19.35 -9.25 -7.23
N PHE A 167 -19.38 -8.92 -5.94
CA PHE A 167 -19.83 -9.84 -4.93
C PHE A 167 -21.25 -10.31 -5.18
N ILE A 168 -22.20 -9.42 -5.22
CA ILE A 168 -23.61 -9.76 -5.43
C ILE A 168 -24.32 -8.51 -5.93
N LYS A 169 -25.14 -8.60 -6.98
CA LYS A 169 -26.00 -7.50 -7.40
C LYS A 169 -27.03 -7.19 -6.30
N GLY A 170 -27.20 -5.91 -5.98
CA GLY A 170 -28.21 -5.45 -5.02
C GLY A 170 -27.71 -5.16 -3.61
N PHE A 171 -26.40 -5.30 -3.35
CA PHE A 171 -25.79 -4.88 -2.08
C PHE A 171 -24.91 -3.63 -2.27
N GLU A 172 -25.42 -2.68 -3.03
CA GLU A 172 -24.68 -1.48 -3.42
C GLU A 172 -24.86 -0.32 -2.43
N GLU A 173 -25.82 -0.41 -1.50
CA GLU A 173 -26.09 0.58 -0.49
C GLU A 173 -25.86 0.05 0.93
N GLY A 174 -25.50 0.95 1.86
CA GLY A 174 -25.33 0.63 3.27
C GLY A 174 -23.89 0.30 3.66
N GLU A 175 -23.77 -0.32 4.80
CA GLU A 175 -22.52 -0.71 5.44
C GLU A 175 -22.12 -2.13 5.06
N LEU A 176 -20.82 -2.39 4.96
CA LEU A 176 -20.27 -3.74 4.76
C LEU A 176 -19.47 -4.14 5.99
N GLU A 177 -19.78 -5.30 6.52
CA GLU A 177 -19.05 -5.88 7.65
C GLU A 177 -18.68 -7.33 7.34
N PHE A 178 -17.44 -7.69 7.62
CA PHE A 178 -16.89 -9.02 7.39
C PHE A 178 -15.94 -9.39 8.54
N PHE A 179 -16.09 -10.63 9.09
CA PHE A 179 -15.27 -11.15 10.18
C PHE A 179 -14.59 -12.45 9.79
#